data_addccaab9657fc33d83d5bc0c49fa886
#
_entry.id   addccaab9657fc33d83d5bc0c49fa886
#
_cell.length_a   1.000
_cell.length_b   1.000
_cell.length_c   1.000
_cell.angle_alpha   90.00
_cell.angle_beta   90.00
_cell.angle_gamma   90.00
#
_symmetry.space_group_name_H-M   'P 1'
#
loop_
_entity.id
_entity.type
_entity.pdbx_description
1 polymer ?
#
loop_
_entity_poly.entity_id
_entity_poly.type
_entity_poly.pdbx_seq_one_letter_code
_entity_poly.pdbx_strand_id
1 'polypeptide(L)'
;SLVELIIVIAIMAILVGIVGTQVIPYIDKSRHAKDIQVLSGLCTDATTAYSSNAASLDPAATYKIEIKPAAAGAAGASGVTVSGGTADEQKILKDAFYELNGIGAVSDLKLESKAGKDVSKIEITCQSANSKQAMVTVKVTTTTGSFDPITSK
;
A
#
# COMPACT_ATOMS: atom_id res chain seq x y z
N SER A 1 8.28 -2.07 52.56
CA SER A 1 7.34 -2.75 53.40
C SER A 1 6.21 -3.38 52.59
N LEU A 2 5.34 -4.10 53.26
CA LEU A 2 4.18 -4.76 52.61
C LEU A 2 3.21 -3.77 51.94
N VAL A 3 2.95 -2.64 52.59
CA VAL A 3 2.05 -1.59 52.04
C VAL A 3 2.62 -0.98 50.76
N GLU A 4 3.90 -0.71 50.74
CA GLU A 4 4.59 -0.18 49.55
C GLU A 4 4.50 -1.14 48.35
N LEU A 5 4.70 -2.43 48.63
CA LEU A 5 4.59 -3.47 47.61
C LEU A 5 3.16 -3.56 47.05
N ILE A 6 2.14 -3.50 47.92
CA ILE A 6 0.74 -3.56 47.51
C ILE A 6 0.37 -2.35 46.65
N ILE A 7 0.84 -1.16 47.00
CA ILE A 7 0.59 0.06 46.21
C ILE A 7 1.21 -0.07 44.81
N VAL A 8 2.43 -0.59 44.73
CA VAL A 8 3.13 -0.79 43.44
C VAL A 8 2.36 -1.73 42.51
N ILE A 9 1.95 -2.90 43.03
CA ILE A 9 1.21 -3.88 42.22
C ILE A 9 -0.17 -3.34 41.82
N ALA A 10 -0.83 -2.55 42.66
CA ALA A 10 -2.11 -1.93 42.33
C ALA A 10 -1.96 -0.92 41.17
N ILE A 11 -0.93 -0.09 41.21
CA ILE A 11 -0.63 0.88 40.11
C ILE A 11 -0.29 0.13 38.83
N MET A 12 0.52 -0.92 38.90
CA MET A 12 0.88 -1.75 37.76
C MET A 12 -0.36 -2.40 37.12
N ALA A 13 -1.28 -2.91 37.93
CA ALA A 13 -2.53 -3.51 37.45
C ALA A 13 -3.39 -2.51 36.67
N ILE A 14 -3.51 -1.27 37.17
CA ILE A 14 -4.26 -0.20 36.51
C ILE A 14 -3.59 0.17 35.17
N LEU A 15 -2.27 0.35 35.16
CA LEU A 15 -1.53 0.69 33.95
C LEU A 15 -1.64 -0.39 32.88
N VAL A 16 -1.52 -1.67 33.25
CA VAL A 16 -1.68 -2.79 32.33
C VAL A 16 -3.09 -2.82 31.73
N GLY A 17 -4.10 -2.55 32.55
CA GLY A 17 -5.50 -2.46 32.08
C GLY A 17 -5.68 -1.38 31.00
N ILE A 18 -5.11 -0.20 31.23
CA ILE A 18 -5.19 0.91 30.26
C ILE A 18 -4.44 0.56 28.98
N VAL A 19 -3.24 0.01 29.07
CA VAL A 19 -2.45 -0.39 27.90
C VAL A 19 -3.21 -1.41 27.05
N GLY A 20 -3.84 -2.41 27.69
CA GLY A 20 -4.58 -3.44 26.97
C GLY A 20 -5.80 -2.93 26.22
N THR A 21 -6.44 -1.90 26.72
CA THR A 21 -7.72 -1.41 26.13
C THR A 21 -7.58 -0.18 25.24
N GLN A 22 -6.56 0.64 25.43
CA GLN A 22 -6.42 1.92 24.74
C GLN A 22 -5.17 2.06 23.90
N VAL A 23 -4.02 1.60 24.40
CA VAL A 23 -2.74 1.79 23.72
C VAL A 23 -2.60 0.86 22.50
N ILE A 24 -3.05 -0.38 22.60
CA ILE A 24 -2.95 -1.35 21.48
C ILE A 24 -3.71 -0.88 20.23
N PRO A 25 -4.96 -0.38 20.33
CA PRO A 25 -5.63 0.20 19.16
C PRO A 25 -4.88 1.40 18.54
N TYR A 26 -4.24 2.23 19.35
CA TYR A 26 -3.43 3.36 18.86
C TYR A 26 -2.21 2.91 18.10
N ILE A 27 -1.58 1.82 18.51
CA ILE A 27 -0.42 1.25 17.80
C ILE A 27 -0.84 0.82 16.39
N ASP A 28 -2.00 0.16 16.24
CA ASP A 28 -2.50 -0.24 14.93
C ASP A 28 -2.84 0.97 14.06
N LYS A 29 -3.45 2.01 14.62
CA LYS A 29 -3.70 3.26 13.88
C LYS A 29 -2.40 3.90 13.39
N SER A 30 -1.35 3.89 14.20
CA SER A 30 -0.04 4.39 13.81
C SER A 30 0.57 3.57 12.67
N ARG A 31 0.47 2.26 12.73
CA ARG A 31 0.91 1.36 11.66
C ARG A 31 0.10 1.57 10.38
N HIS A 32 -1.21 1.77 10.52
CA HIS A 32 -2.09 2.07 9.37
C HIS A 32 -1.67 3.38 8.69
N ALA A 33 -1.33 4.42 9.46
CA ALA A 33 -0.85 5.68 8.92
C ALA A 33 0.48 5.50 8.16
N LYS A 34 1.39 4.68 8.67
CA LYS A 34 2.63 4.32 7.98
C LYS A 34 2.35 3.58 6.67
N ASP A 35 1.42 2.65 6.68
CA ASP A 35 1.03 1.91 5.50
C ASP A 35 0.45 2.84 4.42
N ILE A 36 -0.34 3.83 4.83
CA ILE A 36 -0.86 4.87 3.92
C ILE A 36 0.29 5.67 3.29
N GLN A 37 1.34 5.98 4.04
CA GLN A 37 2.51 6.65 3.48
C GLN A 37 3.23 5.79 2.43
N VAL A 38 3.37 4.51 2.66
CA VAL A 38 3.93 3.55 1.68
C VAL A 38 3.07 3.53 0.42
N LEU A 39 1.76 3.45 0.57
CA LEU A 39 0.82 3.44 -0.56
C LEU A 39 0.83 4.77 -1.32
N SER A 40 0.98 5.89 -0.62
CA SER A 40 1.14 7.21 -1.26
C SER A 40 2.43 7.28 -2.06
N GLY A 41 3.50 6.64 -1.59
CA GLY A 41 4.74 6.48 -2.35
C GLY A 41 4.53 5.70 -3.65
N LEU A 42 3.72 4.64 -3.62
CA LEU A 42 3.35 3.91 -4.83
C LEU A 42 2.58 4.80 -5.82
N CYS A 43 1.67 5.63 -5.32
CA CYS A 43 0.93 6.57 -6.15
C CYS A 43 1.89 7.54 -6.86
N THR A 44 2.87 8.07 -6.13
CA THR A 44 3.89 8.96 -6.68
C THR A 44 4.76 8.24 -7.72
N ASP A 45 5.20 7.02 -7.44
CA ASP A 45 6.01 6.22 -8.36
C ASP A 45 5.23 5.90 -9.63
N ALA A 46 3.97 5.53 -9.53
CA ALA A 46 3.10 5.27 -10.68
C ALA A 46 2.87 6.53 -11.50
N THR A 47 2.66 7.67 -10.84
CA THR A 47 2.51 8.97 -11.50
C THR A 47 3.78 9.32 -12.29
N THR A 48 4.95 9.11 -11.69
CA THR A 48 6.24 9.36 -12.33
C THR A 48 6.45 8.42 -13.53
N ALA A 49 6.19 7.12 -13.33
CA ALA A 49 6.34 6.13 -14.40
C ALA A 49 5.42 6.43 -15.59
N TYR A 50 4.18 6.75 -15.32
CA TYR A 50 3.19 7.08 -16.36
C TYR A 50 3.55 8.38 -17.07
N SER A 51 3.87 9.44 -16.34
CA SER A 51 4.16 10.76 -16.91
C SER A 51 5.46 10.77 -17.71
N SER A 52 6.51 10.15 -17.21
CA SER A 52 7.81 10.11 -17.89
C SER A 52 7.80 9.29 -19.17
N ASN A 53 6.87 8.34 -19.28
CA ASN A 53 6.71 7.49 -20.48
C ASN A 53 5.48 7.84 -21.31
N ALA A 54 4.84 8.97 -21.05
CA ALA A 54 3.59 9.37 -21.73
C ALA A 54 3.70 9.38 -23.24
N ALA A 55 4.86 9.73 -23.81
CA ALA A 55 5.09 9.72 -25.25
C ALA A 55 5.02 8.32 -25.87
N SER A 56 5.28 7.28 -25.08
CA SER A 56 5.27 5.88 -25.52
C SER A 56 3.97 5.15 -25.14
N LEU A 57 3.05 5.83 -24.48
CA LEU A 57 1.76 5.28 -24.03
C LEU A 57 0.61 5.94 -24.76
N ASP A 58 -0.51 5.21 -24.86
CA ASP A 58 -1.73 5.74 -25.49
C ASP A 58 -2.48 6.63 -24.48
N PRO A 59 -2.67 7.92 -24.77
CA PRO A 59 -3.40 8.81 -23.87
C PRO A 59 -4.88 8.48 -23.73
N ALA A 60 -5.46 7.70 -24.66
CA ALA A 60 -6.84 7.25 -24.56
C ALA A 60 -7.01 5.96 -23.78
N ALA A 61 -5.91 5.24 -23.50
CA ALA A 61 -5.96 3.96 -22.77
C ALA A 61 -5.95 4.18 -21.26
N THR A 62 -6.57 3.25 -20.55
CA THR A 62 -6.49 3.14 -19.09
C THR A 62 -5.62 1.94 -18.76
N TYR A 63 -4.54 2.17 -18.03
CA TYR A 63 -3.62 1.12 -17.58
C TYR A 63 -3.90 0.79 -16.14
N LYS A 64 -3.82 -0.50 -15.81
CA LYS A 64 -3.95 -0.96 -14.42
C LYS A 64 -2.72 -1.75 -14.03
N ILE A 65 -2.05 -1.32 -12.98
CA ILE A 65 -0.94 -2.04 -12.36
C ILE A 65 -1.53 -2.79 -11.16
N GLU A 66 -1.48 -4.11 -11.18
CA GLU A 66 -1.94 -4.92 -10.06
C GLU A 66 -0.75 -5.52 -9.33
N ILE A 67 -0.69 -5.33 -8.02
CA ILE A 67 0.30 -5.92 -7.14
C ILE A 67 -0.41 -6.95 -6.26
N LYS A 68 0.01 -8.21 -6.39
CA LYS A 68 -0.54 -9.34 -5.65
C LYS A 68 0.54 -9.99 -4.79
N PRO A 69 0.18 -10.85 -3.83
CA PRO A 69 1.16 -11.67 -3.14
C PRO A 69 1.91 -12.54 -4.15
N ALA A 70 3.22 -12.67 -3.99
CA ALA A 70 4.02 -13.55 -4.84
C ALA A 70 3.63 -15.01 -4.63
N ALA A 71 3.70 -15.80 -5.70
CA ALA A 71 3.57 -17.25 -5.58
C ALA A 71 4.74 -17.81 -4.76
N ALA A 72 4.51 -18.90 -4.02
CA ALA A 72 5.54 -19.52 -3.21
C ALA A 72 6.75 -19.91 -4.07
N GLY A 73 7.93 -19.47 -3.66
CA GLY A 73 9.18 -19.73 -4.39
C GLY A 73 9.43 -18.85 -5.62
N ALA A 74 8.54 -17.93 -5.94
CA ALA A 74 8.72 -17.00 -7.05
C ALA A 74 9.69 -15.88 -6.70
N ALA A 75 10.47 -15.43 -7.68
CA ALA A 75 11.42 -14.33 -7.54
C ALA A 75 11.09 -13.19 -8.50
N GLY A 76 11.60 -12.00 -8.21
CA GLY A 76 11.44 -10.81 -9.04
C GLY A 76 10.03 -10.23 -8.99
N ALA A 77 9.57 -9.66 -10.10
CA ALA A 77 8.31 -8.93 -10.21
C ALA A 77 7.09 -9.83 -10.51
N SER A 78 7.08 -11.08 -10.03
CA SER A 78 6.04 -12.08 -10.33
C SER A 78 4.65 -11.71 -9.81
N GLY A 79 4.57 -10.86 -8.78
CA GLY A 79 3.30 -10.39 -8.23
C GLY A 79 2.74 -9.14 -8.92
N VAL A 80 3.48 -8.55 -9.85
CA VAL A 80 3.07 -7.32 -10.54
C VAL A 80 2.64 -7.64 -11.96
N THR A 81 1.42 -7.23 -12.32
CA THR A 81 0.90 -7.36 -13.68
C THR A 81 0.36 -6.00 -14.13
N VAL A 82 0.49 -5.72 -15.43
CA VAL A 82 -0.06 -4.52 -16.05
C VAL A 82 -1.03 -4.92 -17.13
N SER A 83 -2.20 -4.28 -17.16
CA SER A 83 -3.24 -4.47 -18.19
C SER A 83 -3.60 -3.14 -18.83
N GLY A 84 -4.25 -3.20 -19.97
CA GLY A 84 -4.61 -2.02 -20.79
C GLY A 84 -3.57 -1.72 -21.85
N GLY A 85 -3.98 -1.09 -22.95
CA GLY A 85 -3.10 -0.80 -24.07
C GLY A 85 -2.51 -2.03 -24.76
N THR A 86 -1.35 -1.86 -25.37
CA THR A 86 -0.63 -2.95 -26.04
C THR A 86 0.34 -3.65 -25.09
N ALA A 87 0.83 -4.84 -25.49
CA ALA A 87 1.83 -5.59 -24.71
C ALA A 87 3.13 -4.80 -24.51
N ASP A 88 3.56 -4.04 -25.51
CA ASP A 88 4.77 -3.21 -25.43
C ASP A 88 4.58 -2.07 -24.43
N GLU A 89 3.41 -1.41 -24.46
CA GLU A 89 3.06 -0.35 -23.51
C GLU A 89 2.99 -0.87 -22.07
N GLN A 90 2.40 -2.05 -21.87
CA GLN A 90 2.35 -2.72 -20.57
C GLN A 90 3.75 -2.99 -20.01
N LYS A 91 4.66 -3.47 -20.88
CA LYS A 91 6.04 -3.73 -20.49
C LYS A 91 6.78 -2.44 -20.10
N ILE A 92 6.62 -1.39 -20.89
CA ILE A 92 7.23 -0.08 -20.62
C ILE A 92 6.78 0.43 -19.25
N LEU A 93 5.48 0.41 -18.96
CA LEU A 93 4.95 0.90 -17.69
C LEU A 93 5.39 0.02 -16.51
N LYS A 94 5.36 -1.30 -16.67
CA LYS A 94 5.81 -2.25 -15.65
C LYS A 94 7.28 -2.06 -15.31
N ASP A 95 8.14 -1.99 -16.31
CA ASP A 95 9.58 -1.82 -16.13
C ASP A 95 9.90 -0.47 -15.47
N ALA A 96 9.26 0.59 -15.92
CA ALA A 96 9.44 1.93 -15.34
C ALA A 96 9.00 1.99 -13.88
N PHE A 97 7.87 1.39 -13.56
CA PHE A 97 7.36 1.33 -12.19
C PHE A 97 8.29 0.52 -11.28
N TYR A 98 8.74 -0.64 -11.74
CA TYR A 98 9.66 -1.49 -10.98
C TYR A 98 11.03 -0.82 -10.76
N GLU A 99 11.54 -0.12 -11.77
CA GLU A 99 12.80 0.62 -11.65
C GLU A 99 12.77 1.68 -10.56
N LEU A 100 11.62 2.33 -10.36
CA LEU A 100 11.48 3.39 -9.35
C LEU A 100 11.42 2.85 -7.92
N ASN A 101 10.82 1.67 -7.71
CA ASN A 101 10.54 1.20 -6.35
C ASN A 101 11.04 -0.21 -6.02
N GLY A 102 11.38 -1.02 -7.01
CA GLY A 102 11.86 -2.39 -6.79
C GLY A 102 10.81 -3.35 -6.21
N ILE A 103 9.52 -2.98 -6.25
CA ILE A 103 8.44 -3.78 -5.66
C ILE A 103 7.96 -4.81 -6.67
N GLY A 104 8.13 -6.09 -6.33
CA GLY A 104 7.69 -7.20 -7.16
C GLY A 104 6.46 -7.95 -6.65
N ALA A 105 6.04 -7.67 -5.42
CA ALA A 105 4.87 -8.30 -4.79
C ALA A 105 4.43 -7.51 -3.57
N VAL A 106 3.24 -7.80 -3.05
CA VAL A 106 2.71 -7.15 -1.83
C VAL A 106 3.67 -7.25 -0.64
N SER A 107 4.34 -8.38 -0.49
CA SER A 107 5.28 -8.60 0.62
C SER A 107 6.46 -7.62 0.63
N ASP A 108 6.85 -7.08 -0.52
CA ASP A 108 7.95 -6.11 -0.62
C ASP A 108 7.58 -4.75 0.00
N LEU A 109 6.30 -4.47 0.16
CA LEU A 109 5.81 -3.23 0.77
C LEU A 109 5.98 -3.22 2.29
N LYS A 110 6.08 -4.38 2.93
CA LYS A 110 6.24 -4.52 4.38
C LYS A 110 5.17 -3.76 5.17
N LEU A 111 3.92 -3.91 4.77
CA LEU A 111 2.79 -3.31 5.46
C LEU A 111 2.63 -3.94 6.85
N GLU A 112 2.47 -3.12 7.87
CA GLU A 112 2.53 -3.56 9.26
C GLU A 112 1.19 -3.51 10.00
N SER A 113 0.23 -2.72 9.52
CA SER A 113 -1.09 -2.66 10.14
C SER A 113 -1.86 -3.97 9.95
N LYS A 114 -2.87 -4.19 10.76
CA LYS A 114 -3.72 -5.37 10.66
C LYS A 114 -4.36 -5.48 9.27
N ALA A 115 -4.88 -4.36 8.74
CA ALA A 115 -5.41 -4.31 7.38
C ALA A 115 -4.31 -4.54 6.33
N GLY A 116 -3.11 -3.99 6.54
CA GLY A 116 -1.98 -4.11 5.62
C GLY A 116 -1.45 -5.54 5.48
N LYS A 117 -1.46 -6.32 6.55
CA LYS A 117 -1.03 -7.72 6.53
C LYS A 117 -1.99 -8.63 5.77
N ASP A 118 -3.24 -8.24 5.65
CA ASP A 118 -4.29 -9.03 5.00
C ASP A 118 -4.59 -8.55 3.57
N VAL A 119 -3.74 -7.71 2.99
CA VAL A 119 -3.91 -7.21 1.62
C VAL A 119 -3.83 -8.38 0.62
N SER A 120 -4.87 -8.51 -0.18
CA SER A 120 -4.94 -9.50 -1.26
C SER A 120 -4.54 -8.94 -2.61
N LYS A 121 -4.75 -7.63 -2.84
CA LYS A 121 -4.44 -6.97 -4.11
C LYS A 121 -4.33 -5.46 -3.92
N ILE A 122 -3.39 -4.86 -4.64
CA ILE A 122 -3.32 -3.41 -4.81
C ILE A 122 -3.49 -3.12 -6.30
N GLU A 123 -4.46 -2.29 -6.65
CA GLU A 123 -4.75 -1.89 -8.01
C GLU A 123 -4.42 -0.42 -8.20
N ILE A 124 -3.53 -0.12 -9.15
CA ILE A 124 -3.14 1.24 -9.49
C ILE A 124 -3.65 1.53 -10.89
N THR A 125 -4.56 2.48 -11.02
CA THR A 125 -5.13 2.89 -12.30
C THR A 125 -4.42 4.13 -12.80
N CYS A 126 -3.88 4.08 -14.03
CA CYS A 126 -3.22 5.19 -14.70
C CYS A 126 -4.00 5.56 -15.96
N GLN A 127 -4.36 6.83 -16.10
CA GLN A 127 -5.15 7.34 -17.22
C GLN A 127 -4.95 8.84 -17.38
N SER A 128 -5.36 9.40 -18.50
CA SER A 128 -5.32 10.84 -18.67
C SER A 128 -6.26 11.52 -17.69
N ALA A 129 -5.76 12.52 -16.98
CA ALA A 129 -6.53 13.27 -16.00
C ALA A 129 -7.59 14.15 -16.68
N ASN A 130 -8.73 14.30 -16.02
CA ASN A 130 -9.75 15.26 -16.44
C ASN A 130 -10.48 15.80 -15.19
N SER A 131 -11.52 16.63 -15.40
CA SER A 131 -12.26 17.25 -14.30
C SER A 131 -12.95 16.26 -13.33
N LYS A 132 -13.11 15.01 -13.76
CA LYS A 132 -13.85 13.97 -13.00
C LYS A 132 -12.95 12.84 -12.50
N GLN A 133 -11.71 12.73 -12.97
CA GLN A 133 -10.83 11.62 -12.62
C GLN A 133 -9.38 12.07 -12.48
N ALA A 134 -8.72 11.54 -11.49
CA ALA A 134 -7.28 11.73 -11.27
C ALA A 134 -6.47 10.92 -12.28
N MET A 135 -5.24 11.34 -12.54
CA MET A 135 -4.31 10.63 -13.41
C MET A 135 -3.96 9.25 -12.85
N VAL A 136 -3.71 9.15 -11.57
CA VAL A 136 -3.37 7.89 -10.88
C VAL A 136 -4.24 7.71 -9.65
N THR A 137 -4.79 6.51 -9.49
CA THR A 137 -5.57 6.11 -8.31
C THR A 137 -5.05 4.78 -7.80
N VAL A 138 -4.75 4.71 -6.52
CA VAL A 138 -4.34 3.48 -5.83
C VAL A 138 -5.51 2.97 -4.99
N LYS A 139 -5.93 1.74 -5.26
CA LYS A 139 -7.01 1.07 -4.52
C LYS A 139 -6.50 -0.24 -3.94
N VAL A 140 -6.73 -0.43 -2.65
CA VAL A 140 -6.27 -1.62 -1.91
C VAL A 140 -7.45 -2.51 -1.56
N THR A 141 -7.33 -3.80 -1.84
CA THR A 141 -8.29 -4.82 -1.41
C THR A 141 -7.69 -5.61 -0.26
N THR A 142 -8.34 -5.58 0.88
CA THR A 142 -7.92 -6.29 2.09
C THR A 142 -9.11 -7.02 2.71
N THR A 143 -8.85 -8.11 3.42
CA THR A 143 -9.88 -8.90 4.09
C THR A 143 -10.19 -8.37 5.50
N THR A 144 -9.33 -7.55 6.08
CA THR A 144 -9.50 -6.98 7.41
C THR A 144 -9.34 -5.46 7.36
N GLY A 145 -10.39 -4.75 7.76
CA GLY A 145 -10.37 -3.28 7.70
C GLY A 145 -10.49 -2.74 6.29
N SER A 146 -10.00 -1.54 6.06
CA SER A 146 -10.03 -0.89 4.76
C SER A 146 -8.95 0.17 4.63
N PHE A 147 -8.61 0.48 3.38
CA PHE A 147 -7.81 1.65 3.01
C PHE A 147 -8.63 2.50 2.04
N ASP A 148 -8.67 3.81 2.30
CA ASP A 148 -9.29 4.74 1.36
C ASP A 148 -8.45 4.85 0.08
N PRO A 149 -9.09 5.01 -1.09
CA PRO A 149 -8.35 5.21 -2.34
C PRO A 149 -7.43 6.43 -2.27
N ILE A 150 -6.23 6.30 -2.79
CA ILE A 150 -5.23 7.36 -2.85
C ILE A 150 -5.14 7.84 -4.30
N THR A 151 -5.29 9.14 -4.51
CA THR A 151 -5.27 9.73 -5.84
C THR A 151 -4.13 10.72 -6.00
N SER A 152 -3.60 10.82 -7.22
CA SER A 152 -2.68 11.89 -7.58
C SER A 152 -3.42 13.24 -7.62
N LYS A 153 -2.72 14.27 -7.30
CA LYS A 153 -3.25 15.65 -7.37
C LYS A 153 -2.93 16.29 -8.71
#